data_26142e5abc473d972ae8525199e48d1b
#
_entry.id   26142e5abc473d972ae8525199e48d1b
#
_cell.length_a   1.000
_cell.length_b   1.000
_cell.length_c   1.000
_cell.angle_alpha   90.00
_cell.angle_beta   90.00
_cell.angle_gamma   90.00
#
_symmetry.space_group_name_H-M   'P 1'
#
loop_
_entity.id
_entity.type
_entity.pdbx_description
1 polymer ?
#
loop_
_entity_poly.entity_id
_entity_poly.type
_entity_poly.pdbx_seq_one_letter_code
_entity_poly.pdbx_strand_id
1 'polypeptide(L)'
;MTLSQEDQIVLALRRVSQAIDLWSRHLWQDYGLTSPQLATLREILAGRNVSPGALASVLYLSQPTVTGILGRLEQRGLVRRERSDTDRRSTIVVATDLGKELAAKAPPLLRDNFRRELVKLPDWKQTEILSVLQQVAHMMQAPEVSEGPFFFLEETQALSAADRKTRPRPDTT
;
A
#
# COMPACT_ATOMS: atom_id res chain seq x y z
N MET A 1 -23.59 26.18 -18.97
CA MET A 1 -24.23 25.56 -17.79
C MET A 1 -23.20 25.54 -16.67
N THR A 2 -23.44 26.28 -15.61
CA THR A 2 -22.58 26.26 -14.42
C THR A 2 -22.99 25.03 -13.60
N LEU A 3 -22.01 24.19 -13.24
CA LEU A 3 -22.24 23.05 -12.35
C LEU A 3 -22.75 23.52 -11.00
N SER A 4 -23.68 22.79 -10.39
CA SER A 4 -24.10 23.05 -9.01
C SER A 4 -22.92 22.84 -8.04
N GLN A 5 -23.03 23.32 -6.81
CA GLN A 5 -21.97 23.12 -5.80
C GLN A 5 -21.81 21.64 -5.47
N GLU A 6 -22.90 20.90 -5.39
CA GLU A 6 -22.91 19.45 -5.14
C GLU A 6 -22.18 18.70 -6.26
N ASP A 7 -22.43 19.04 -7.52
CA ASP A 7 -21.74 18.45 -8.67
C ASP A 7 -20.25 18.72 -8.64
N GLN A 8 -19.84 19.93 -8.23
CA GLN A 8 -18.44 20.30 -8.11
C GLN A 8 -17.73 19.47 -7.00
N ILE A 9 -18.41 19.22 -5.88
CA ILE A 9 -17.88 18.36 -4.81
C ILE A 9 -17.73 16.91 -5.31
N VAL A 10 -18.75 16.36 -5.96
CA VAL A 10 -18.69 15.00 -6.54
C VAL A 10 -17.56 14.90 -7.57
N LEU A 11 -17.39 15.93 -8.41
CA LEU A 11 -16.30 15.97 -9.38
C LEU A 11 -14.93 16.01 -8.70
N ALA A 12 -14.77 16.77 -7.59
CA ALA A 12 -13.54 16.81 -6.82
C ALA A 12 -13.19 15.44 -6.23
N LEU A 13 -14.16 14.75 -5.65
CA LEU A 13 -13.99 13.37 -5.15
C LEU A 13 -13.58 12.41 -6.25
N ARG A 14 -14.24 12.49 -7.43
CA ARG A 14 -13.87 11.67 -8.59
C ARG A 14 -12.42 11.92 -9.03
N ARG A 15 -11.97 13.18 -9.03
CA ARG A 15 -10.58 13.51 -9.37
C ARG A 15 -9.58 12.92 -8.38
N VAL A 16 -9.89 12.93 -7.08
CA VAL A 16 -9.05 12.28 -6.06
C VAL A 16 -8.96 10.78 -6.30
N SER A 17 -10.10 10.11 -6.48
CA SER A 17 -10.15 8.67 -6.79
C SER A 17 -9.35 8.33 -8.04
N GLN A 18 -9.54 9.09 -9.13
CA GLN A 18 -8.77 8.88 -10.37
C GLN A 18 -7.27 9.06 -10.19
N ALA A 19 -6.82 10.00 -9.36
CA ALA A 19 -5.39 10.20 -9.10
C ALA A 19 -4.79 8.97 -8.38
N ILE A 20 -5.51 8.38 -7.44
CA ILE A 20 -5.11 7.15 -6.74
C ILE A 20 -5.03 5.98 -7.72
N ASP A 21 -6.05 5.79 -8.55
CA ASP A 21 -6.11 4.71 -9.54
C ASP A 21 -5.00 4.82 -10.60
N LEU A 22 -4.74 6.03 -11.10
CA LEU A 22 -3.69 6.27 -12.09
C LEU A 22 -2.32 5.97 -11.51
N TRP A 23 -2.06 6.40 -10.28
CA TRP A 23 -0.80 6.12 -9.60
C TRP A 23 -0.58 4.62 -9.38
N SER A 24 -1.62 3.91 -8.91
CA SER A 24 -1.60 2.46 -8.69
C SER A 24 -1.34 1.70 -10.00
N ARG A 25 -2.02 2.09 -11.08
CA ARG A 25 -1.80 1.50 -12.42
C ARG A 25 -0.38 1.75 -12.94
N HIS A 26 0.13 2.96 -12.83
CA HIS A 26 1.49 3.31 -13.23
C HIS A 26 2.53 2.48 -12.46
N LEU A 27 2.37 2.40 -11.14
CA LEU A 27 3.26 1.58 -10.31
C LEU A 27 3.26 0.10 -10.73
N TRP A 28 2.08 -0.44 -11.05
CA TRP A 28 1.97 -1.82 -11.54
C TRP A 28 2.57 -2.00 -12.93
N GLN A 29 2.25 -1.13 -13.88
CA GLN A 29 2.70 -1.25 -15.27
C GLN A 29 4.20 -1.11 -15.41
N ASP A 30 4.82 -0.16 -14.71
CA ASP A 30 6.24 0.15 -14.89
C ASP A 30 7.15 -0.67 -13.98
N TYR A 31 6.66 -1.05 -12.79
CA TYR A 31 7.48 -1.73 -11.77
C TYR A 31 6.93 -3.11 -11.40
N GLY A 32 5.72 -3.46 -11.83
CA GLY A 32 5.02 -4.68 -11.45
C GLY A 32 4.77 -4.79 -9.94
N LEU A 33 4.73 -3.67 -9.23
CA LEU A 33 4.52 -3.63 -7.79
C LEU A 33 3.17 -3.00 -7.48
N THR A 34 2.51 -3.51 -6.45
CA THR A 34 1.42 -2.80 -5.80
C THR A 34 1.98 -1.85 -4.72
N SER A 35 1.15 -0.89 -4.28
CA SER A 35 1.50 0.04 -3.21
C SER A 35 1.94 -0.66 -1.92
N PRO A 36 1.23 -1.69 -1.42
CA PRO A 36 1.66 -2.47 -0.26
C PRO A 36 3.00 -3.19 -0.47
N GLN A 37 3.23 -3.74 -1.66
CA GLN A 37 4.49 -4.42 -1.98
C GLN A 37 5.66 -3.45 -1.98
N LEU A 38 5.52 -2.27 -2.58
CA LEU A 38 6.55 -1.24 -2.57
C LEU A 38 6.82 -0.73 -1.15
N ALA A 39 5.76 -0.49 -0.36
CA ALA A 39 5.91 -0.07 1.03
C ALA A 39 6.64 -1.13 1.86
N THR A 40 6.25 -2.40 1.75
CA THR A 40 6.91 -3.52 2.44
C THR A 40 8.38 -3.61 2.05
N LEU A 41 8.69 -3.51 0.76
CA LEU A 41 10.06 -3.56 0.27
C LEU A 41 10.90 -2.41 0.82
N ARG A 42 10.34 -1.21 0.91
CA ARG A 42 11.02 -0.05 1.49
C ARG A 42 11.24 -0.16 3.00
N GLU A 43 10.28 -0.70 3.73
CA GLU A 43 10.46 -0.97 5.16
C GLU A 43 11.56 -2.02 5.42
N ILE A 44 11.65 -3.06 4.59
CA ILE A 44 12.74 -4.03 4.64
C ILE A 44 14.11 -3.36 4.39
N LEU A 45 14.15 -2.40 3.47
CA LEU A 45 15.37 -1.65 3.15
C LEU A 45 15.77 -0.64 4.24
N ALA A 46 14.79 -0.03 4.90
CA ALA A 46 15.02 0.92 6.00
C ALA A 46 15.44 0.22 7.29
N GLY A 47 14.89 -0.95 7.58
CA GLY A 47 15.20 -1.75 8.76
C GLY A 47 16.11 -2.91 8.40
N ARG A 48 17.32 -2.96 8.97
CA ARG A 48 18.18 -4.15 8.84
C ARG A 48 17.56 -5.30 9.65
N ASN A 49 17.30 -6.45 9.01
CA ASN A 49 16.85 -7.68 9.67
C ASN A 49 15.42 -7.60 10.24
N VAL A 50 14.42 -7.31 9.42
CA VAL A 50 13.04 -7.12 9.87
C VAL A 50 12.29 -8.46 9.88
N SER A 51 11.65 -8.79 11.01
CA SER A 51 10.77 -9.96 11.08
C SER A 51 9.40 -9.70 10.42
N PRO A 52 8.70 -10.71 9.91
CA PRO A 52 7.35 -10.54 9.37
C PRO A 52 6.36 -9.91 10.35
N GLY A 53 6.50 -10.20 11.65
CA GLY A 53 5.67 -9.60 12.71
C GLY A 53 5.95 -8.10 12.88
N ALA A 54 7.22 -7.70 12.86
CA ALA A 54 7.60 -6.28 12.94
C ALA A 54 7.08 -5.51 11.70
N LEU A 55 7.17 -6.10 10.50
CA LEU A 55 6.59 -5.51 9.29
C LEU A 55 5.08 -5.33 9.40
N ALA A 56 4.38 -6.31 9.95
CA ALA A 56 2.94 -6.23 10.16
C ALA A 56 2.57 -5.04 11.06
N SER A 57 3.31 -4.85 12.15
CA SER A 57 3.08 -3.74 13.07
C SER A 57 3.40 -2.38 12.43
N VAL A 58 4.55 -2.23 11.76
CA VAL A 58 4.96 -0.95 11.15
C VAL A 58 4.06 -0.56 9.98
N LEU A 59 3.62 -1.54 9.19
CA LEU A 59 2.76 -1.32 8.05
C LEU A 59 1.27 -1.30 8.43
N TYR A 60 0.93 -1.58 9.69
CA TYR A 60 -0.44 -1.72 10.17
C TYR A 60 -1.26 -2.73 9.34
N LEU A 61 -0.63 -3.80 8.93
CA LEU A 61 -1.25 -4.89 8.16
C LEU A 61 -1.42 -6.13 9.03
N SER A 62 -2.38 -6.96 8.68
CA SER A 62 -2.48 -8.28 9.32
C SER A 62 -1.29 -9.17 8.97
N GLN A 63 -0.88 -10.06 9.87
CA GLN A 63 0.20 -11.01 9.60
C GLN A 63 -0.05 -11.89 8.35
N PRO A 64 -1.27 -12.41 8.11
CA PRO A 64 -1.57 -13.12 6.86
C PRO A 64 -1.34 -12.27 5.61
N THR A 65 -1.73 -10.97 5.63
CA THR A 65 -1.51 -10.04 4.52
C THR A 65 -0.02 -9.85 4.25
N VAL A 66 0.78 -9.58 5.29
CA VAL A 66 2.24 -9.42 5.15
C VAL A 66 2.88 -10.71 4.64
N THR A 67 2.45 -11.87 5.15
CA THR A 67 2.93 -13.17 4.67
C THR A 67 2.66 -13.36 3.18
N GLY A 68 1.47 -13.00 2.70
CA GLY A 68 1.13 -13.03 1.28
C GLY A 68 1.96 -12.07 0.43
N ILE A 69 2.19 -10.83 0.93
CA ILE A 69 3.05 -9.85 0.26
C ILE A 69 4.48 -10.36 0.17
N LEU A 70 5.04 -10.85 1.27
CA LEU A 70 6.41 -11.39 1.31
C LEU A 70 6.57 -12.57 0.37
N GLY A 71 5.60 -13.50 0.32
CA GLY A 71 5.62 -14.61 -0.61
C GLY A 71 5.70 -14.18 -2.08
N ARG A 72 4.95 -13.14 -2.46
CA ARG A 72 4.99 -12.58 -3.82
C ARG A 72 6.31 -11.85 -4.13
N LEU A 73 6.84 -11.10 -3.18
CA LEU A 73 8.14 -10.46 -3.32
C LEU A 73 9.28 -11.48 -3.44
N GLU A 74 9.20 -12.58 -2.67
CA GLU A 74 10.16 -13.68 -2.69
C GLU A 74 10.11 -14.46 -4.01
N GLN A 75 8.92 -14.77 -4.52
CA GLN A 75 8.72 -15.40 -5.84
C GLN A 75 9.33 -14.57 -6.98
N ARG A 76 9.35 -13.25 -6.83
CA ARG A 76 9.98 -12.34 -7.79
C ARG A 76 11.46 -12.11 -7.53
N GLY A 77 12.04 -12.75 -6.54
CA GLY A 77 13.45 -12.59 -6.18
C GLY A 77 13.80 -11.21 -5.62
N LEU A 78 12.82 -10.43 -5.14
CA LEU A 78 13.04 -9.07 -4.60
C LEU A 78 13.45 -9.08 -3.14
N VAL A 79 13.04 -10.11 -2.41
CA VAL A 79 13.42 -10.37 -1.02
C VAL A 79 13.78 -11.84 -0.86
N ARG A 80 14.49 -12.15 0.21
CA ARG A 80 14.77 -13.53 0.65
C ARG A 80 14.63 -13.65 2.14
N ARG A 81 14.35 -14.85 2.61
CA ARG A 81 14.31 -15.16 4.04
C ARG A 81 15.66 -15.69 4.48
N GLU A 82 16.11 -15.23 5.63
CA GLU A 82 17.34 -15.66 6.27
C GLU A 82 17.06 -16.02 7.74
N ARG A 83 17.92 -16.84 8.34
CA ARG A 83 17.90 -17.02 9.79
C ARG A 83 18.53 -15.81 10.45
N SER A 84 17.99 -15.38 11.57
CA SER A 84 18.58 -14.29 12.35
C SER A 84 19.90 -14.74 12.96
N ASP A 85 20.91 -13.89 12.86
CA ASP A 85 22.21 -14.14 13.51
C ASP A 85 22.12 -14.01 15.04
N THR A 86 21.18 -13.21 15.53
CA THR A 86 20.96 -12.95 16.96
C THR A 86 20.04 -13.96 17.62
N ASP A 87 19.08 -14.50 16.88
CA ASP A 87 18.17 -15.56 17.34
C ASP A 87 17.90 -16.56 16.21
N ARG A 88 18.59 -17.69 16.26
CA ARG A 88 18.50 -18.76 15.25
C ARG A 88 17.08 -19.36 15.10
N ARG A 89 16.17 -19.07 16.02
CA ARG A 89 14.74 -19.49 15.95
C ARG A 89 13.89 -18.53 15.16
N SER A 90 14.39 -17.30 14.93
CA SER A 90 13.65 -16.27 14.21
C SER A 90 14.09 -16.19 12.75
N THR A 91 13.11 -15.96 11.87
CA THR A 91 13.32 -15.71 10.45
C THR A 91 13.23 -14.20 10.22
N ILE A 92 14.22 -13.68 9.53
CA ILE A 92 14.26 -12.29 9.05
C ILE A 92 14.08 -12.24 7.54
N VAL A 93 13.65 -11.10 7.04
CA VAL A 93 13.51 -10.84 5.61
C VAL A 93 14.51 -9.77 5.21
N VAL A 94 15.22 -10.03 4.13
CA VAL A 94 16.22 -9.09 3.58
C VAL A 94 15.93 -8.83 2.10
N ALA A 95 16.18 -7.60 1.65
CA ALA A 95 16.06 -7.26 0.24
C ALA A 95 17.27 -7.79 -0.54
N THR A 96 17.01 -8.34 -1.73
CA THR A 96 18.06 -8.68 -2.70
C THR A 96 18.55 -7.42 -3.42
N ASP A 97 19.64 -7.54 -4.19
CA ASP A 97 20.13 -6.42 -4.99
C ASP A 97 19.10 -5.99 -6.04
N LEU A 98 18.37 -6.94 -6.64
CA LEU A 98 17.26 -6.66 -7.54
C LEU A 98 16.15 -5.87 -6.81
N GLY A 99 15.81 -6.24 -5.57
CA GLY A 99 14.86 -5.52 -4.75
C GLY A 99 15.30 -4.10 -4.42
N LYS A 100 16.58 -3.90 -4.09
CA LYS A 100 17.16 -2.57 -3.84
C LYS A 100 17.07 -1.67 -5.08
N GLU A 101 17.47 -2.19 -6.24
CA GLU A 101 17.41 -1.44 -7.49
C GLU A 101 15.98 -1.06 -7.86
N LEU A 102 15.05 -2.00 -7.75
CA LEU A 102 13.65 -1.76 -8.08
C LEU A 102 13.03 -0.70 -7.16
N ALA A 103 13.28 -0.79 -5.85
CA ALA A 103 12.78 0.18 -4.87
C ALA A 103 13.37 1.59 -5.07
N ALA A 104 14.63 1.67 -5.52
CA ALA A 104 15.29 2.95 -5.82
C ALA A 104 14.72 3.62 -7.09
N LYS A 105 14.37 2.82 -8.10
CA LYS A 105 13.78 3.31 -9.35
C LYS A 105 12.30 3.65 -9.22
N ALA A 106 11.58 3.00 -8.30
CA ALA A 106 10.16 3.19 -8.10
C ALA A 106 9.83 4.60 -7.57
N PRO A 107 8.70 5.21 -8.00
CA PRO A 107 8.29 6.54 -7.55
C PRO A 107 8.02 6.55 -6.04
N PRO A 108 8.09 7.72 -5.38
CA PRO A 108 7.64 7.85 -4.00
C PRO A 108 6.22 7.34 -3.82
N LEU A 109 5.89 6.76 -2.68
CA LEU A 109 4.52 6.37 -2.38
C LEU A 109 3.59 7.59 -2.47
N LEU A 110 2.39 7.40 -2.98
CA LEU A 110 1.40 8.49 -3.13
C LEU A 110 1.16 9.20 -1.81
N ARG A 111 1.05 8.43 -0.70
CA ARG A 111 0.90 8.99 0.66
C ARG A 111 2.07 9.89 1.06
N ASP A 112 3.30 9.56 0.67
CA ASP A 112 4.49 10.31 1.06
C ASP A 112 4.56 11.65 0.32
N ASN A 113 4.12 11.67 -0.95
CA ASN A 113 3.96 12.89 -1.72
C ASN A 113 2.87 13.78 -1.11
N PHE A 114 1.70 13.21 -0.84
CA PHE A 114 0.59 13.93 -0.23
C PHE A 114 0.97 14.48 1.15
N ARG A 115 1.60 13.66 2.00
CA ARG A 115 2.04 14.08 3.33
C ARG A 115 3.04 15.23 3.27
N ARG A 116 3.99 15.21 2.33
CA ARG A 116 4.95 16.31 2.14
C ARG A 116 4.28 17.63 1.78
N GLU A 117 3.23 17.58 0.98
CA GLU A 117 2.46 18.79 0.65
C GLU A 117 1.58 19.24 1.82
N LEU A 118 0.98 18.28 2.52
CA LEU A 118 0.10 18.57 3.67
C LEU A 118 0.85 19.26 4.82
N VAL A 119 2.07 18.83 5.16
CA VAL A 119 2.85 19.43 6.25
C VAL A 119 3.36 20.84 5.95
N LYS A 120 3.29 21.29 4.70
CA LYS A 120 3.58 22.70 4.34
C LYS A 120 2.43 23.65 4.68
N LEU A 121 1.25 23.12 4.93
CA LEU A 121 0.08 23.90 5.28
C LEU A 121 0.10 24.21 6.79
N PRO A 122 -0.43 25.36 7.22
CA PRO A 122 -0.58 25.67 8.62
C PRO A 122 -1.57 24.69 9.29
N ASP A 123 -1.40 24.46 10.60
CA ASP A 123 -2.16 23.46 11.37
C ASP A 123 -3.67 23.61 11.24
N TRP A 124 -4.16 24.87 11.25
CA TRP A 124 -5.60 25.13 11.11
C TRP A 124 -6.14 24.64 9.77
N LYS A 125 -5.34 24.73 8.69
CA LYS A 125 -5.74 24.28 7.37
C LYS A 125 -5.71 22.75 7.27
N GLN A 126 -4.75 22.11 7.92
CA GLN A 126 -4.71 20.63 8.03
C GLN A 126 -5.95 20.14 8.80
N THR A 127 -6.32 20.80 9.90
CA THR A 127 -7.51 20.48 10.69
C THR A 127 -8.80 20.66 9.89
N GLU A 128 -8.90 21.73 9.10
CA GLU A 128 -10.04 21.96 8.22
C GLU A 128 -10.19 20.84 7.19
N ILE A 129 -9.10 20.47 6.51
CA ILE A 129 -9.08 19.36 5.54
C ILE A 129 -9.51 18.04 6.21
N LEU A 130 -8.98 17.74 7.40
CA LEU A 130 -9.35 16.55 8.15
C LEU A 130 -10.85 16.51 8.45
N SER A 131 -11.39 17.61 8.99
CA SER A 131 -12.82 17.69 9.32
C SER A 131 -13.71 17.47 8.09
N VAL A 132 -13.38 18.12 6.96
CA VAL A 132 -14.15 17.97 5.72
C VAL A 132 -14.10 16.53 5.22
N LEU A 133 -12.92 15.89 5.22
CA LEU A 133 -12.77 14.51 4.76
C LEU A 133 -13.51 13.52 5.68
N GLN A 134 -13.51 13.74 6.98
CA GLN A 134 -14.29 12.93 7.93
C GLN A 134 -15.80 13.04 7.67
N GLN A 135 -16.31 14.25 7.40
CA GLN A 135 -17.71 14.45 7.02
C GLN A 135 -18.07 13.74 5.73
N VAL A 136 -17.20 13.84 4.71
CA VAL A 136 -17.40 13.15 3.42
C VAL A 136 -17.41 11.64 3.62
N ALA A 137 -16.46 11.08 4.38
CA ALA A 137 -16.40 9.65 4.68
C ALA A 137 -17.68 9.18 5.39
N HIS A 138 -18.18 9.95 6.35
CA HIS A 138 -19.43 9.65 7.04
C HIS A 138 -20.64 9.68 6.09
N MET A 139 -20.76 10.70 5.23
CA MET A 139 -21.85 10.78 4.24
C MET A 139 -21.81 9.62 3.25
N MET A 140 -20.64 9.12 2.92
CA MET A 140 -20.46 7.97 2.02
C MET A 140 -20.59 6.62 2.72
N GLN A 141 -20.86 6.61 4.03
CA GLN A 141 -20.88 5.38 4.86
C GLN A 141 -19.61 4.54 4.68
N ALA A 142 -18.47 5.23 4.51
CA ALA A 142 -17.20 4.56 4.35
C ALA A 142 -16.90 3.73 5.62
N PRO A 143 -16.43 2.47 5.48
CA PRO A 143 -16.09 1.66 6.63
C PRO A 143 -14.97 2.32 7.43
N GLU A 144 -15.02 2.18 8.76
CA GLU A 144 -13.92 2.61 9.60
C GLU A 144 -12.66 1.85 9.21
N VAL A 145 -11.62 2.62 8.87
CA VAL A 145 -10.31 2.06 8.58
C VAL A 145 -9.56 2.02 9.90
N SER A 146 -9.24 0.82 10.39
CA SER A 146 -8.30 0.68 11.50
C SER A 146 -7.00 1.40 11.13
N GLU A 147 -6.34 2.02 12.13
CA GLU A 147 -5.12 2.83 11.98
C GLU A 147 -4.05 2.12 11.14
N GLY A 148 -4.18 2.18 9.83
CA GLY A 148 -3.30 1.54 8.86
C GLY A 148 -2.99 2.48 7.70
N PRO A 149 -1.95 2.19 6.91
CA PRO A 149 -1.63 3.01 5.75
C PRO A 149 -2.81 3.02 4.78
N PHE A 150 -3.44 4.15 4.67
CA PHE A 150 -4.73 4.48 4.07
C PHE A 150 -4.96 3.95 2.63
N PHE A 151 -3.93 3.52 1.92
CA PHE A 151 -4.02 3.14 0.50
C PHE A 151 -3.93 1.64 0.23
N PHE A 152 -3.99 0.78 1.27
CA PHE A 152 -3.76 -0.65 1.08
C PHE A 152 -5.02 -1.53 1.02
N LEU A 153 -6.19 -1.00 1.37
CA LEU A 153 -7.38 -1.84 1.57
C LEU A 153 -8.03 -2.30 0.27
N GLU A 154 -8.08 -1.46 -0.75
CA GLU A 154 -8.74 -1.80 -2.02
C GLU A 154 -7.91 -2.77 -2.87
N GLU A 155 -6.59 -2.60 -2.90
CA GLU A 155 -5.70 -3.47 -3.67
C GLU A 155 -5.62 -4.90 -3.09
N THR A 156 -5.77 -5.07 -1.78
CA THR A 156 -5.76 -6.40 -1.16
C THR A 156 -6.98 -7.21 -1.58
N GLN A 157 -8.14 -6.59 -1.76
CA GLN A 157 -9.35 -7.27 -2.25
C GLN A 157 -9.28 -7.57 -3.75
N ALA A 158 -8.76 -6.65 -4.56
CA ALA A 158 -8.56 -6.85 -6.00
C ALA A 158 -7.55 -7.98 -6.30
N LEU A 159 -6.47 -8.06 -5.53
CA LEU A 159 -5.46 -9.11 -5.65
C LEU A 159 -5.99 -10.48 -5.21
N SER A 160 -6.84 -10.54 -4.17
CA SER A 160 -7.54 -11.78 -3.77
C SER A 160 -8.49 -12.27 -4.86
N ALA A 161 -9.13 -11.38 -5.61
CA ALA A 161 -10.01 -11.73 -6.72
C ALA A 161 -9.24 -12.17 -7.98
N ALA A 162 -8.09 -11.56 -8.26
CA ALA A 162 -7.21 -11.94 -9.39
C ALA A 162 -6.55 -13.32 -9.16
N ASP A 163 -6.14 -13.62 -7.92
CA ASP A 163 -5.53 -14.89 -7.54
C ASP A 163 -6.52 -16.08 -7.64
N ARG A 164 -7.83 -15.83 -7.45
CA ARG A 164 -8.88 -16.84 -7.66
C ARG A 164 -9.10 -17.17 -9.13
N LYS A 165 -8.80 -16.25 -10.06
CA LYS A 165 -8.96 -16.48 -11.52
C LYS A 165 -7.79 -17.23 -12.15
N THR A 166 -6.64 -17.25 -11.51
CA THR A 166 -5.40 -17.88 -12.03
C THR A 166 -5.12 -19.26 -11.45
N ARG A 167 -5.93 -19.77 -10.53
CA ARG A 167 -5.81 -21.15 -10.05
C ARG A 167 -6.33 -22.11 -11.13
N PRO A 168 -5.48 -23.00 -11.68
CA PRO A 168 -5.97 -24.07 -12.54
C PRO A 168 -6.95 -24.95 -11.74
N ARG A 169 -8.08 -25.28 -12.36
CA ARG A 169 -9.01 -26.26 -11.77
C ARG A 169 -8.26 -27.58 -11.56
N PRO A 170 -8.40 -28.21 -10.38
CA PRO A 170 -7.90 -29.57 -10.25
C PRO A 170 -8.64 -30.46 -11.25
N ASP A 171 -7.88 -31.14 -12.11
CA ASP A 171 -8.41 -32.13 -13.02
C ASP A 171 -9.11 -33.21 -12.21
N THR A 172 -10.40 -33.29 -12.39
CA THR A 172 -11.22 -34.39 -11.90
C THR A 172 -11.03 -35.58 -12.86
N THR A 173 -10.23 -36.54 -12.40
CA THR A 173 -10.24 -37.91 -12.95
C THR A 173 -10.87 -38.82 -11.92
#